data_ab16027f2a85b16a86a5052498dad0e0
#
_entry.id   ab16027f2a85b16a86a5052498dad0e0
#
_cell.length_a   1.000
_cell.length_b   1.000
_cell.length_c   1.000
_cell.angle_alpha   90.00
_cell.angle_beta   90.00
_cell.angle_gamma   90.00
#
_symmetry.space_group_name_H-M   'P 1'
#
loop_
_entity.id
_entity.type
_entity.pdbx_description
1 polymer ?
#
loop_
_entity_poly.entity_id
_entity_poly.type
_entity_poly.pdbx_seq_one_letter_code
_entity_poly.pdbx_strand_id
1 'polypeptide(L)'
;MGKKLDKKAKAAVAKAAKGVKAAKVDKAVKKFRKLEGKLWTREYLLKIAEFDGATIAPANGAAARADAMGTLAGEHHKLLTSEKSVELVRSLARETVAGGHVDDPQLLDEIRVLGRDQREASVIPTEEAEAWTRLTCEADAVWHKAKTANDWASFEPYVDRIVAQLKHQAELMDPKRDPYDVWLDQYERGLSAESFDAFCEEVKATVVPLV
;
A
#
# COMPACT_ATOMS: atom_id res chain seq x y z
N MET A 1 19.53 -12.27 -56.09
CA MET A 1 19.23 -13.29 -55.05
C MET A 1 19.63 -12.87 -53.64
N GLY A 2 20.68 -12.11 -53.43
CA GLY A 2 21.20 -11.79 -52.07
C GLY A 2 20.29 -10.93 -51.18
N LYS A 3 19.55 -9.95 -51.73
CA LYS A 3 18.65 -9.05 -50.94
C LYS A 3 17.43 -9.71 -50.30
N LYS A 4 16.94 -10.84 -50.87
CA LYS A 4 15.80 -11.60 -50.29
C LYS A 4 16.20 -12.51 -49.14
N LEU A 5 17.41 -13.03 -49.14
CA LEU A 5 17.99 -13.85 -48.07
C LEU A 5 18.27 -13.00 -46.82
N ASP A 6 18.80 -11.79 -47.01
CA ASP A 6 19.09 -10.85 -45.89
C ASP A 6 17.78 -10.40 -45.18
N LYS A 7 16.71 -10.18 -45.93
CA LYS A 7 15.39 -9.79 -45.37
C LYS A 7 14.72 -10.91 -44.55
N LYS A 8 14.88 -12.20 -44.98
CA LYS A 8 14.40 -13.38 -44.22
C LYS A 8 15.20 -13.59 -42.95
N ALA A 9 16.52 -13.46 -43.03
CA ALA A 9 17.38 -13.58 -41.85
C ALA A 9 17.10 -12.50 -40.80
N LYS A 10 16.95 -11.23 -41.22
CA LYS A 10 16.57 -10.12 -40.32
C LYS A 10 15.19 -10.33 -39.68
N ALA A 11 14.20 -10.83 -40.43
CA ALA A 11 12.87 -11.15 -39.91
C ALA A 11 12.91 -12.31 -38.89
N ALA A 12 13.73 -13.34 -39.13
CA ALA A 12 13.91 -14.47 -38.20
C ALA A 12 14.58 -14.04 -36.90
N VAL A 13 15.61 -13.18 -36.98
CA VAL A 13 16.28 -12.61 -35.81
C VAL A 13 15.32 -11.71 -35.00
N ALA A 14 14.52 -10.87 -35.67
CA ALA A 14 13.51 -10.05 -35.00
C ALA A 14 12.41 -10.89 -34.31
N LYS A 15 11.96 -11.96 -34.95
CA LYS A 15 10.98 -12.91 -34.35
C LYS A 15 11.56 -13.65 -33.14
N ALA A 16 12.82 -14.09 -33.24
CA ALA A 16 13.51 -14.72 -32.11
C ALA A 16 13.71 -13.75 -30.93
N ALA A 17 14.10 -12.50 -31.21
CA ALA A 17 14.24 -11.45 -30.19
C ALA A 17 12.90 -11.11 -29.49
N LYS A 18 11.77 -11.06 -30.24
CA LYS A 18 10.44 -10.91 -29.66
C LYS A 18 10.05 -12.10 -28.77
N GLY A 19 10.34 -13.34 -29.18
CA GLY A 19 10.09 -14.54 -28.39
C GLY A 19 10.89 -14.55 -27.07
N VAL A 20 12.16 -14.15 -27.09
CA VAL A 20 13.00 -14.05 -25.89
C VAL A 20 12.50 -12.98 -24.93
N LYS A 21 12.02 -11.83 -25.44
CA LYS A 21 11.41 -10.77 -24.62
C LYS A 21 10.12 -11.25 -23.96
N ALA A 22 9.22 -11.89 -24.70
CA ALA A 22 7.98 -12.44 -24.17
C ALA A 22 8.25 -13.44 -23.04
N ALA A 23 9.17 -14.40 -23.22
CA ALA A 23 9.52 -15.37 -22.19
C ALA A 23 10.12 -14.73 -20.92
N LYS A 24 10.84 -13.60 -21.05
CA LYS A 24 11.33 -12.83 -19.89
C LYS A 24 10.21 -12.14 -19.15
N VAL A 25 9.24 -11.57 -19.86
CA VAL A 25 8.05 -10.94 -19.27
C VAL A 25 7.22 -11.97 -18.53
N ASP A 26 6.93 -13.13 -19.12
CA ASP A 26 6.19 -14.22 -18.48
C ASP A 26 6.86 -14.67 -17.16
N LYS A 27 8.19 -14.79 -17.17
CA LYS A 27 8.93 -15.15 -15.96
C LYS A 27 8.85 -14.05 -14.90
N ALA A 28 8.85 -12.79 -15.30
CA ALA A 28 8.71 -11.66 -14.39
C ALA A 28 7.29 -11.60 -13.81
N VAL A 29 6.25 -11.83 -14.62
CA VAL A 29 4.85 -11.92 -14.18
C VAL A 29 4.68 -13.05 -13.15
N LYS A 30 5.25 -14.23 -13.38
CA LYS A 30 5.20 -15.32 -12.37
C LYS A 30 5.85 -14.91 -11.05
N LYS A 31 6.95 -14.16 -11.08
CA LYS A 31 7.59 -13.64 -9.86
C LYS A 31 6.73 -12.58 -9.18
N PHE A 32 6.10 -11.71 -9.97
CA PHE A 32 5.18 -10.69 -9.49
C PHE A 32 3.99 -11.33 -8.76
N ARG A 33 3.30 -12.30 -9.36
CA ARG A 33 2.21 -13.05 -8.71
C ARG A 33 2.65 -13.73 -7.41
N LYS A 34 3.89 -14.24 -7.37
CA LYS A 34 4.45 -14.81 -6.13
C LYS A 34 4.74 -13.74 -5.07
N LEU A 35 5.13 -12.53 -5.48
CA LEU A 35 5.32 -11.39 -4.57
C LEU A 35 3.96 -10.97 -3.99
N GLU A 36 2.97 -10.74 -4.85
CA GLU A 36 1.60 -10.38 -4.43
C GLU A 36 1.04 -11.41 -3.43
N GLY A 37 1.13 -12.70 -3.74
CA GLY A 37 0.66 -13.74 -2.82
C GLY A 37 1.35 -13.70 -1.46
N LYS A 38 2.64 -13.34 -1.40
CA LYS A 38 3.35 -13.19 -0.12
C LYS A 38 2.94 -11.93 0.64
N LEU A 39 2.71 -10.81 -0.06
CA LEU A 39 2.22 -9.58 0.55
C LEU A 39 0.80 -9.78 1.08
N TRP A 40 -0.08 -10.32 0.24
CA TRP A 40 -1.46 -10.63 0.63
C TRP A 40 -1.52 -11.57 1.85
N THR A 41 -0.68 -12.60 1.91
CA THR A 41 -0.67 -13.52 3.05
C THR A 41 -0.39 -12.79 4.37
N ARG A 42 0.57 -11.85 4.38
CA ARG A 42 0.90 -11.08 5.58
C ARG A 42 -0.19 -10.10 5.96
N GLU A 43 -0.75 -9.43 4.98
CA GLU A 43 -1.86 -8.52 5.18
C GLU A 43 -3.10 -9.26 5.72
N TYR A 44 -3.42 -10.41 5.14
CA TYR A 44 -4.50 -11.26 5.63
C TYR A 44 -4.30 -11.68 7.08
N LEU A 45 -3.09 -12.11 7.46
CA LEU A 45 -2.77 -12.48 8.85
C LEU A 45 -2.88 -11.28 9.80
N LEU A 46 -2.43 -10.09 9.39
CA LEU A 46 -2.61 -8.86 10.17
C LEU A 46 -4.10 -8.55 10.38
N LYS A 47 -4.91 -8.66 9.33
CA LYS A 47 -6.37 -8.44 9.41
C LYS A 47 -7.09 -9.46 10.29
N ILE A 48 -6.66 -10.72 10.27
CA ILE A 48 -7.21 -11.74 11.18
C ILE A 48 -6.82 -11.45 12.63
N ALA A 49 -5.57 -11.04 12.89
CA ALA A 49 -5.14 -10.69 14.25
C ALA A 49 -5.83 -9.42 14.78
N GLU A 50 -6.11 -8.44 13.90
CA GLU A 50 -6.90 -7.25 14.20
C GLU A 50 -8.34 -7.63 14.57
N PHE A 51 -8.99 -8.45 13.74
CA PHE A 51 -10.34 -8.96 13.99
C PHE A 51 -10.45 -9.76 15.29
N ASP A 52 -9.51 -10.66 15.55
CA ASP A 52 -9.43 -11.42 16.79
C ASP A 52 -9.31 -10.47 18.00
N GLY A 53 -8.42 -9.48 17.91
CA GLY A 53 -8.23 -8.45 18.94
C GLY A 53 -9.47 -7.64 19.26
N ALA A 54 -10.23 -7.31 18.24
CA ALA A 54 -11.47 -6.53 18.36
C ALA A 54 -12.69 -7.36 18.84
N THR A 55 -12.60 -8.69 18.84
CA THR A 55 -13.78 -9.56 19.10
C THR A 55 -13.61 -10.50 20.29
N ILE A 56 -12.75 -11.51 20.20
CA ILE A 56 -12.70 -12.63 21.13
C ILE A 56 -11.38 -12.77 21.89
N ALA A 57 -10.33 -12.08 21.48
CA ALA A 57 -9.02 -12.23 22.11
C ALA A 57 -9.02 -11.71 23.57
N PRO A 58 -8.38 -12.44 24.50
CA PRO A 58 -8.28 -11.99 25.88
C PRO A 58 -7.56 -10.64 26.00
N ALA A 59 -8.10 -9.74 26.83
CA ALA A 59 -7.54 -8.39 27.02
C ALA A 59 -6.10 -8.41 27.61
N ASN A 60 -5.77 -9.41 28.43
CA ASN A 60 -4.43 -9.57 28.99
C ASN A 60 -3.35 -9.98 27.97
N GLY A 61 -3.76 -10.44 26.77
CA GLY A 61 -2.87 -10.74 25.64
C GLY A 61 -2.59 -9.55 24.72
N ALA A 62 -3.16 -8.37 24.97
CA ALA A 62 -3.10 -7.23 24.05
C ALA A 62 -1.66 -6.78 23.73
N ALA A 63 -0.77 -6.68 24.73
CA ALA A 63 0.62 -6.28 24.52
C ALA A 63 1.38 -7.28 23.63
N ALA A 64 1.29 -8.58 23.92
CA ALA A 64 1.97 -9.62 23.13
C ALA A 64 1.42 -9.66 21.68
N ARG A 65 0.12 -9.41 21.50
CA ARG A 65 -0.49 -9.31 20.17
C ARG A 65 0.02 -8.08 19.42
N ALA A 66 0.11 -6.92 20.07
CA ALA A 66 0.66 -5.71 19.47
C ALA A 66 2.10 -5.90 18.98
N ASP A 67 2.94 -6.57 19.78
CA ASP A 67 4.33 -6.92 19.41
C ASP A 67 4.38 -7.87 18.21
N ALA A 68 3.55 -8.90 18.21
CA ALA A 68 3.49 -9.86 17.11
C ALA A 68 3.00 -9.17 15.79
N MET A 69 1.99 -8.32 15.89
CA MET A 69 1.48 -7.56 14.74
C MET A 69 2.50 -6.55 14.23
N GLY A 70 3.19 -5.83 15.13
CA GLY A 70 4.29 -4.94 14.76
C GLY A 70 5.40 -5.67 14.00
N THR A 71 5.83 -6.83 14.49
CA THR A 71 6.82 -7.68 13.81
C THR A 71 6.37 -8.11 12.43
N LEU A 72 5.13 -8.60 12.29
CA LEU A 72 4.57 -9.02 11.01
C LEU A 72 4.41 -7.85 10.04
N ALA A 73 4.03 -6.67 10.53
CA ALA A 73 3.96 -5.43 9.74
C ALA A 73 5.34 -5.02 9.21
N GLY A 74 6.38 -5.11 10.06
CA GLY A 74 7.75 -4.88 9.64
C GLY A 74 8.23 -5.86 8.56
N GLU A 75 7.89 -7.15 8.68
CA GLU A 75 8.20 -8.14 7.64
C GLU A 75 7.44 -7.86 6.33
N HIS A 76 6.18 -7.42 6.42
CA HIS A 76 5.41 -6.99 5.25
C HIS A 76 6.10 -5.79 4.59
N HIS A 77 6.41 -4.76 5.36
CA HIS A 77 7.05 -3.54 4.88
C HIS A 77 8.42 -3.84 4.24
N LYS A 78 9.28 -4.63 4.88
CA LYS A 78 10.58 -5.08 4.32
C LYS A 78 10.42 -5.82 2.98
N LEU A 79 9.41 -6.67 2.88
CA LEU A 79 9.14 -7.38 1.63
C LEU A 79 8.66 -6.42 0.53
N LEU A 80 7.75 -5.50 0.87
CA LEU A 80 7.17 -4.50 -0.04
C LEU A 80 8.24 -3.58 -0.60
N THR A 81 9.10 -3.05 0.27
CA THR A 81 10.10 -2.01 -0.05
C THR A 81 11.48 -2.55 -0.43
N SER A 82 11.69 -3.88 -0.38
CA SER A 82 12.99 -4.46 -0.76
C SER A 82 13.38 -4.07 -2.18
N GLU A 83 14.65 -3.76 -2.41
CA GLU A 83 15.20 -3.41 -3.72
C GLU A 83 14.77 -4.42 -4.80
N LYS A 84 14.79 -5.71 -4.47
CA LYS A 84 14.37 -6.79 -5.36
C LYS A 84 12.89 -6.71 -5.74
N SER A 85 12.01 -6.37 -4.81
CA SER A 85 10.58 -6.22 -5.05
C SER A 85 10.30 -4.97 -5.88
N VAL A 86 10.91 -3.85 -5.53
CA VAL A 86 10.79 -2.57 -6.23
C VAL A 86 11.30 -2.69 -7.68
N GLU A 87 12.48 -3.29 -7.90
CA GLU A 87 13.01 -3.45 -9.26
C GLU A 87 12.17 -4.41 -10.10
N LEU A 88 11.60 -5.46 -9.51
CA LEU A 88 10.67 -6.36 -10.21
C LEU A 88 9.45 -5.59 -10.74
N VAL A 89 8.78 -4.80 -9.91
CA VAL A 89 7.59 -4.03 -10.29
C VAL A 89 7.97 -2.94 -11.31
N ARG A 90 9.08 -2.22 -11.07
CA ARG A 90 9.58 -1.19 -11.97
C ARG A 90 9.95 -1.75 -13.36
N SER A 91 10.60 -2.92 -13.40
CA SER A 91 10.96 -3.55 -14.68
C SER A 91 9.71 -4.01 -15.44
N LEU A 92 8.72 -4.58 -14.76
CA LEU A 92 7.43 -4.93 -15.37
C LEU A 92 6.71 -3.70 -15.91
N ALA A 93 6.61 -2.62 -15.14
CA ALA A 93 5.98 -1.38 -15.59
C ALA A 93 6.65 -0.82 -16.86
N ARG A 94 7.98 -0.85 -16.95
CA ARG A 94 8.71 -0.44 -18.15
C ARG A 94 8.44 -1.33 -19.37
N GLU A 95 8.45 -2.64 -19.18
CA GLU A 95 8.23 -3.61 -20.28
C GLU A 95 6.78 -3.58 -20.77
N THR A 96 5.81 -3.33 -19.89
CA THR A 96 4.39 -3.24 -20.25
C THR A 96 4.08 -1.93 -20.99
N VAL A 97 4.60 -0.80 -20.55
CA VAL A 97 4.38 0.51 -21.19
C VAL A 97 5.15 0.61 -22.51
N ALA A 98 6.41 0.17 -22.54
CA ALA A 98 7.26 0.30 -23.73
C ALA A 98 7.10 -0.81 -24.78
N GLY A 99 6.54 -1.95 -24.40
CA GLY A 99 6.58 -3.18 -25.21
C GLY A 99 5.26 -3.68 -25.78
N GLY A 100 4.12 -3.28 -25.25
CA GLY A 100 2.82 -3.84 -25.66
C GLY A 100 2.77 -5.38 -25.53
N HIS A 101 3.53 -5.95 -24.60
CA HIS A 101 3.63 -7.40 -24.43
C HIS A 101 2.64 -7.97 -23.42
N VAL A 102 1.86 -7.11 -22.77
CA VAL A 102 0.83 -7.53 -21.80
C VAL A 102 -0.48 -6.85 -22.21
N ASP A 103 -1.41 -7.63 -22.71
CA ASP A 103 -2.78 -7.20 -23.06
C ASP A 103 -3.77 -7.52 -21.94
N ASP A 104 -3.29 -7.62 -20.69
CA ASP A 104 -4.10 -7.89 -19.50
C ASP A 104 -4.28 -6.58 -18.71
N PRO A 105 -5.44 -5.89 -18.82
CA PRO A 105 -5.70 -4.63 -18.13
C PRO A 105 -5.62 -4.76 -16.61
N GLN A 106 -6.06 -5.90 -16.06
CA GLN A 106 -6.01 -6.16 -14.63
C GLN A 106 -4.55 -6.21 -14.14
N LEU A 107 -3.68 -6.94 -14.83
CA LEU A 107 -2.25 -7.00 -14.48
C LEU A 107 -1.58 -5.63 -14.57
N LEU A 108 -1.95 -4.80 -15.55
CA LEU A 108 -1.44 -3.44 -15.69
C LEU A 108 -1.83 -2.57 -14.49
N ASP A 109 -3.08 -2.67 -14.04
CA ASP A 109 -3.56 -1.94 -12.88
C ASP A 109 -2.90 -2.44 -11.58
N GLU A 110 -2.75 -3.74 -11.40
CA GLU A 110 -2.05 -4.32 -10.25
C GLU A 110 -0.59 -3.85 -10.16
N ILE A 111 0.14 -3.84 -11.29
CA ILE A 111 1.51 -3.32 -11.36
C ILE A 111 1.55 -1.82 -11.00
N ARG A 112 0.58 -1.04 -11.47
CA ARG A 112 0.47 0.39 -11.20
C ARG A 112 0.20 0.66 -9.73
N VAL A 113 -0.76 -0.05 -9.14
CA VAL A 113 -1.14 0.06 -7.72
C VAL A 113 0.03 -0.33 -6.83
N LEU A 114 0.59 -1.53 -7.00
CA LEU A 114 1.70 -1.99 -6.18
C LEU A 114 2.94 -1.08 -6.33
N GLY A 115 3.21 -0.56 -7.53
CA GLY A 115 4.30 0.37 -7.76
C GLY A 115 4.12 1.72 -7.06
N ARG A 116 2.88 2.18 -6.86
CA ARG A 116 2.57 3.35 -6.05
C ARG A 116 2.77 3.04 -4.57
N ASP A 117 2.19 1.95 -4.08
CA ASP A 117 2.28 1.54 -2.68
C ASP A 117 3.74 1.37 -2.25
N GLN A 118 4.58 0.82 -3.14
CA GLN A 118 6.02 0.74 -2.92
C GLN A 118 6.69 2.11 -2.80
N ARG A 119 6.32 3.09 -3.62
CA ARG A 119 6.89 4.44 -3.52
C ARG A 119 6.51 5.12 -2.22
N GLU A 120 5.24 5.03 -1.84
CA GLU A 120 4.72 5.61 -0.61
C GLU A 120 5.32 4.94 0.64
N ALA A 121 5.39 3.60 0.65
CA ALA A 121 6.00 2.86 1.75
C ALA A 121 7.53 3.05 1.85
N SER A 122 8.24 3.21 0.72
CA SER A 122 9.71 3.27 0.72
C SER A 122 10.29 4.52 1.38
N VAL A 123 9.48 5.57 1.58
CA VAL A 123 9.93 6.78 2.30
C VAL A 123 9.81 6.65 3.81
N ILE A 124 9.07 5.65 4.29
CA ILE A 124 8.88 5.38 5.72
C ILE A 124 9.88 4.31 6.15
N PRO A 125 10.72 4.56 7.17
CA PRO A 125 11.59 3.52 7.72
C PRO A 125 10.80 2.32 8.26
N THR A 126 11.37 1.12 8.12
CA THR A 126 10.67 -0.10 8.58
C THR A 126 10.37 -0.09 10.07
N GLU A 127 11.31 0.42 10.87
CA GLU A 127 11.17 0.55 12.32
C GLU A 127 10.00 1.46 12.69
N GLU A 128 9.73 2.49 11.89
CA GLU A 128 8.55 3.37 12.07
C GLU A 128 7.25 2.67 11.67
N ALA A 129 7.25 1.88 10.61
CA ALA A 129 6.09 1.06 10.24
C ALA A 129 5.74 0.02 11.31
N GLU A 130 6.75 -0.60 11.94
CA GLU A 130 6.59 -1.49 13.10
C GLU A 130 6.03 -0.73 14.31
N ALA A 131 6.64 0.41 14.65
CA ALA A 131 6.24 1.24 15.78
C ALA A 131 4.80 1.77 15.62
N TRP A 132 4.42 2.16 14.41
CA TRP A 132 3.06 2.56 14.07
C TRP A 132 2.04 1.46 14.37
N THR A 133 2.30 0.24 13.92
CA THR A 133 1.40 -0.90 14.16
C THR A 133 1.26 -1.19 15.65
N ARG A 134 2.37 -1.16 16.42
CA ARG A 134 2.31 -1.32 17.88
C ARG A 134 1.50 -0.21 18.54
N LEU A 135 1.78 1.05 18.19
CA LEU A 135 1.08 2.20 18.74
C LEU A 135 -0.44 2.12 18.51
N THR A 136 -0.88 1.78 17.31
CA THR A 136 -2.31 1.70 16.98
C THR A 136 -2.99 0.52 17.69
N CYS A 137 -2.33 -0.62 17.82
CA CYS A 137 -2.84 -1.76 18.59
C CYS A 137 -2.96 -1.46 20.08
N GLU A 138 -1.96 -0.79 20.67
CA GLU A 138 -2.00 -0.35 22.08
C GLU A 138 -3.10 0.69 22.30
N ALA A 139 -3.20 1.67 21.40
CA ALA A 139 -4.21 2.73 21.44
C ALA A 139 -5.63 2.15 21.39
N ASP A 140 -5.88 1.17 20.52
CA ASP A 140 -7.17 0.48 20.43
C ASP A 140 -7.55 -0.20 21.75
N ALA A 141 -6.63 -0.92 22.34
CA ALA A 141 -6.86 -1.60 23.63
C ALA A 141 -7.16 -0.61 24.77
N VAL A 142 -6.52 0.56 24.78
CA VAL A 142 -6.77 1.63 25.75
C VAL A 142 -8.10 2.32 25.46
N TRP A 143 -8.38 2.61 24.18
CA TRP A 143 -9.61 3.27 23.73
C TRP A 143 -10.85 2.52 24.18
N HIS A 144 -10.91 1.20 24.01
CA HIS A 144 -12.05 0.40 24.44
C HIS A 144 -12.37 0.58 25.95
N LYS A 145 -11.35 0.61 26.79
CA LYS A 145 -11.50 0.81 28.25
C LYS A 145 -11.90 2.26 28.56
N ALA A 146 -11.17 3.21 27.99
CA ALA A 146 -11.38 4.63 28.20
C ALA A 146 -12.77 5.08 27.76
N LYS A 147 -13.24 4.60 26.60
CA LYS A 147 -14.59 4.87 26.08
C LYS A 147 -15.67 4.35 27.05
N THR A 148 -15.54 3.12 27.55
CA THR A 148 -16.51 2.54 28.47
C THR A 148 -16.54 3.27 29.81
N ALA A 149 -15.38 3.73 30.30
CA ALA A 149 -15.23 4.46 31.55
C ALA A 149 -15.47 5.97 31.42
N ASN A 150 -15.65 6.51 30.21
CA ASN A 150 -15.64 7.94 29.88
C ASN A 150 -14.36 8.65 30.38
N ASP A 151 -13.22 7.98 30.19
CA ASP A 151 -11.90 8.41 30.69
C ASP A 151 -11.03 8.90 29.51
N TRP A 152 -11.24 10.16 29.11
CA TRP A 152 -10.44 10.79 28.05
C TRP A 152 -8.96 10.89 28.42
N ALA A 153 -8.65 11.18 29.68
CA ALA A 153 -7.28 11.41 30.13
C ALA A 153 -6.35 10.22 29.91
N SER A 154 -6.89 8.99 29.99
CA SER A 154 -6.12 7.77 29.69
C SER A 154 -5.88 7.59 28.19
N PHE A 155 -6.73 8.11 27.31
CA PHE A 155 -6.62 7.93 25.86
C PHE A 155 -5.90 9.09 25.15
N GLU A 156 -6.03 10.33 25.64
CA GLU A 156 -5.45 11.53 25.05
C GLU A 156 -3.96 11.39 24.66
N PRO A 157 -3.07 10.80 25.51
CA PRO A 157 -1.66 10.67 25.12
C PRO A 157 -1.43 9.77 23.87
N TYR A 158 -2.32 8.84 23.62
CA TYR A 158 -2.28 8.01 22.40
C TYR A 158 -2.71 8.79 21.18
N VAL A 159 -3.74 9.63 21.30
CA VAL A 159 -4.19 10.53 20.22
C VAL A 159 -3.06 11.47 19.80
N ASP A 160 -2.38 12.07 20.77
CA ASP A 160 -1.25 12.97 20.51
C ASP A 160 -0.13 12.28 19.75
N ARG A 161 0.23 11.07 20.18
CA ARG A 161 1.27 10.25 19.51
C ARG A 161 0.85 9.85 18.10
N ILE A 162 -0.40 9.45 17.91
CA ILE A 162 -0.98 9.09 16.60
C ILE A 162 -0.93 10.29 15.65
N VAL A 163 -1.41 11.46 16.10
CA VAL A 163 -1.42 12.68 15.29
C VAL A 163 0.00 13.12 14.94
N ALA A 164 0.93 13.08 15.89
CA ALA A 164 2.33 13.40 15.63
C ALA A 164 2.95 12.47 14.58
N GLN A 165 2.70 11.16 14.69
CA GLN A 165 3.22 10.17 13.74
C GLN A 165 2.60 10.34 12.35
N LEU A 166 1.30 10.60 12.25
CA LEU A 166 0.62 10.87 10.98
C LEU A 166 1.18 12.12 10.28
N LYS A 167 1.41 13.19 11.02
CA LYS A 167 2.05 14.41 10.48
C LYS A 167 3.44 14.12 9.95
N HIS A 168 4.25 13.40 10.73
CA HIS A 168 5.61 13.02 10.32
C HIS A 168 5.61 12.15 9.06
N GLN A 169 4.75 11.15 8.99
CA GLN A 169 4.64 10.29 7.80
C GLN A 169 4.17 11.08 6.56
N ALA A 170 3.22 12.01 6.72
CA ALA A 170 2.79 12.87 5.63
C ALA A 170 3.93 13.75 5.10
N GLU A 171 4.76 14.31 5.98
CA GLU A 171 5.96 15.06 5.60
C GLU A 171 6.98 14.20 4.84
N LEU A 172 7.14 12.94 5.21
CA LEU A 172 8.00 12.00 4.48
C LEU A 172 7.44 11.67 3.09
N MET A 173 6.12 11.56 2.95
CA MET A 173 5.45 11.24 1.68
C MET A 173 5.44 12.44 0.72
N ASP A 174 5.03 13.61 1.20
CA ASP A 174 5.02 14.84 0.41
C ASP A 174 5.19 16.10 1.30
N PRO A 175 6.43 16.58 1.47
CA PRO A 175 6.72 17.73 2.34
C PRO A 175 6.17 19.07 1.82
N LYS A 176 5.55 19.11 0.63
CA LYS A 176 5.02 20.33 0.02
C LYS A 176 3.51 20.45 0.19
N ARG A 177 2.83 19.37 0.53
CA ARG A 177 1.38 19.34 0.75
C ARG A 177 1.05 19.47 2.23
N ASP A 178 -0.15 19.97 2.49
CA ASP A 178 -0.71 19.90 3.85
C ASP A 178 -0.81 18.44 4.29
N PRO A 179 -0.38 18.07 5.50
CA PRO A 179 -0.46 16.70 6.00
C PRO A 179 -1.86 16.10 5.94
N TYR A 180 -2.90 16.91 6.14
CA TYR A 180 -4.28 16.45 6.05
C TYR A 180 -4.65 16.05 4.60
N ASP A 181 -4.24 16.85 3.61
CA ASP A 181 -4.44 16.53 2.19
C ASP A 181 -3.67 15.30 1.75
N VAL A 182 -2.48 15.04 2.31
CA VAL A 182 -1.72 13.82 2.03
C VAL A 182 -2.51 12.60 2.49
N TRP A 183 -3.14 12.66 3.67
CA TRP A 183 -3.94 11.56 4.19
C TRP A 183 -5.30 11.41 3.49
N LEU A 184 -5.96 12.50 3.12
CA LEU A 184 -7.19 12.45 2.32
C LEU A 184 -6.94 11.70 1.00
N ASP A 185 -5.83 11.98 0.33
CA ASP A 185 -5.41 11.30 -0.91
C ASP A 185 -5.15 9.79 -0.71
N GLN A 186 -4.81 9.34 0.51
CA GLN A 186 -4.68 7.90 0.80
C GLN A 186 -6.04 7.18 0.85
N TYR A 187 -7.08 7.86 1.31
CA TYR A 187 -8.44 7.31 1.36
C TYR A 187 -9.14 7.37 0.01
N GLU A 188 -9.03 8.51 -0.69
CA GLU A 188 -9.57 8.67 -2.03
C GLU A 188 -8.61 9.51 -2.88
N ARG A 189 -8.16 8.94 -3.99
CA ARG A 189 -7.12 9.55 -4.82
C ARG A 189 -7.58 10.85 -5.48
N GLY A 190 -6.81 11.90 -5.21
CA GLY A 190 -7.12 13.26 -5.67
C GLY A 190 -8.00 14.05 -4.72
N LEU A 191 -8.44 13.46 -3.61
CA LEU A 191 -9.20 14.18 -2.59
C LEU A 191 -8.31 15.19 -1.86
N SER A 192 -8.85 16.39 -1.62
CA SER A 192 -8.26 17.45 -0.82
C SER A 192 -9.30 18.03 0.15
N ALA A 193 -8.86 18.75 1.16
CA ALA A 193 -9.76 19.44 2.07
C ALA A 193 -10.72 20.38 1.31
N GLU A 194 -10.21 21.12 0.33
CA GLU A 194 -11.02 22.02 -0.51
C GLU A 194 -12.13 21.28 -1.26
N SER A 195 -11.81 20.15 -1.92
CA SER A 195 -12.81 19.37 -2.68
C SER A 195 -13.78 18.67 -1.74
N PHE A 196 -13.33 18.23 -0.57
CA PHE A 196 -14.17 17.61 0.44
C PHE A 196 -15.14 18.62 1.08
N ASP A 197 -14.69 19.83 1.38
CA ASP A 197 -15.54 20.91 1.90
C ASP A 197 -16.63 21.29 0.90
N ALA A 198 -16.27 21.43 -0.39
CA ALA A 198 -17.25 21.70 -1.45
C ALA A 198 -18.31 20.58 -1.54
N PHE A 199 -17.91 19.33 -1.47
CA PHE A 199 -18.83 18.18 -1.40
C PHE A 199 -19.74 18.25 -0.16
N CYS A 200 -19.20 18.55 1.02
CA CYS A 200 -19.99 18.68 2.25
C CYS A 200 -21.04 19.79 2.16
N GLU A 201 -20.71 20.93 1.57
CA GLU A 201 -21.68 22.02 1.39
C GLU A 201 -22.81 21.63 0.42
N GLU A 202 -22.52 20.92 -0.65
CA GLU A 202 -23.54 20.41 -1.56
C GLU A 202 -24.46 19.36 -0.87
N VAL A 203 -23.87 18.43 -0.09
CA VAL A 203 -24.64 17.47 0.71
C VAL A 203 -25.53 18.17 1.72
N LYS A 204 -25.03 19.16 2.46
CA LYS A 204 -25.83 19.96 3.40
C LYS A 204 -27.00 20.64 2.69
N ALA A 205 -26.74 21.29 1.56
CA ALA A 205 -27.75 22.02 0.81
C ALA A 205 -28.87 21.08 0.26
N THR A 206 -28.50 19.86 -0.11
CA THR A 206 -29.42 18.90 -0.77
C THR A 206 -30.12 17.97 0.22
N VAL A 207 -29.38 17.42 1.19
CA VAL A 207 -29.89 16.34 2.08
C VAL A 207 -30.57 16.91 3.32
N VAL A 208 -30.03 17.95 3.95
CA VAL A 208 -30.61 18.49 5.18
C VAL A 208 -32.07 18.93 5.02
N PRO A 209 -32.50 19.56 3.89
CA PRO A 209 -33.91 19.90 3.69
C PRO A 209 -34.86 18.69 3.54
N LEU A 210 -34.33 17.47 3.35
CA LEU A 210 -35.14 16.25 3.20
C LEU A 210 -35.36 15.53 4.52
N VAL A 211 -34.72 15.93 5.60
CA VAL A 211 -34.78 15.35 6.96
C VAL A 211 -35.62 16.26 7.88
#